data_0839f6391c1f8770d61c883afd76b6d1
#
_entry.id   0839f6391c1f8770d61c883afd76b6d1
#
_cell.length_a   1.000
_cell.length_b   1.000
_cell.length_c   1.000
_cell.angle_alpha   90.00
_cell.angle_beta   90.00
_cell.angle_gamma   90.00
#
_symmetry.space_group_name_H-M   'P 1'
#
loop_
_entity.id
_entity.type
_entity.pdbx_description
1 polymer ?
#
loop_
_entity_poly.entity_id
_entity_poly.type
_entity_poly.pdbx_seq_one_letter_code
_entity_poly.pdbx_strand_id
1 'polypeptide(L)'
;MQVTRYVRIYADDSGDSHCVDVDVSLAPFDFAPPAAPLNIAQLFPAALCFLVGGPQDWGGDVPHPAPGRQIMCVLQGEVEATASDGETRRFPPGAVLLLEDTS
;
A
#
# COMPACT_ATOMS: atom_id res chain seq x y z
N MET A 1 7.19 19.73 -10.14
CA MET A 1 7.45 18.54 -9.30
C MET A 1 6.23 17.63 -9.36
N GLN A 2 6.45 16.34 -9.60
CA GLN A 2 5.37 15.36 -9.66
C GLN A 2 5.07 14.82 -8.26
N VAL A 3 3.78 14.75 -7.91
CA VAL A 3 3.34 14.23 -6.61
C VAL A 3 2.38 13.08 -6.86
N THR A 4 2.52 12.01 -6.10
CA THR A 4 1.59 10.89 -6.11
C THR A 4 1.14 10.58 -4.70
N ARG A 5 0.14 9.71 -4.55
CA ARG A 5 -0.44 9.42 -3.25
C ARG A 5 -0.60 7.91 -3.08
N TYR A 6 -0.35 7.45 -1.86
CA TYR A 6 -0.71 6.10 -1.45
C TYR A 6 -1.41 6.15 -0.09
N VAL A 7 -2.05 5.03 0.28
CA VAL A 7 -2.67 4.90 1.60
C VAL A 7 -1.77 4.04 2.47
N ARG A 8 -1.46 4.54 3.65
CA ARG A 8 -0.70 3.80 4.66
C ARG A 8 -1.66 3.24 5.70
N ILE A 9 -1.54 1.95 5.99
CA ILE A 9 -2.26 1.31 7.09
C ILE A 9 -1.23 0.93 8.13
N TYR A 10 -1.34 1.49 9.33
CA TYR A 10 -0.35 1.30 10.39
C TYR A 10 -1.04 1.06 11.72
N ALA A 11 -0.31 0.50 12.69
CA ALA A 11 -0.77 0.32 14.06
C ALA A 11 -0.16 1.41 14.95
N ASP A 12 -0.99 2.00 15.81
CA ASP A 12 -0.51 2.97 16.80
C ASP A 12 0.07 2.25 18.04
N ASP A 13 0.51 3.03 19.02
CA ASP A 13 1.15 2.47 20.23
C ASP A 13 0.19 1.62 21.05
N SER A 14 -1.11 1.81 20.89
CA SER A 14 -2.15 1.01 21.56
C SER A 14 -2.50 -0.26 20.80
N GLY A 15 -1.95 -0.46 19.60
CA GLY A 15 -2.24 -1.61 18.75
C GLY A 15 -3.44 -1.43 17.83
N ASP A 16 -4.08 -0.25 17.82
CA ASP A 16 -5.17 0.04 16.90
C ASP A 16 -4.63 0.44 15.53
N SER A 17 -5.28 -0.05 14.47
CA SER A 17 -4.87 0.27 13.11
C SER A 17 -5.63 1.47 12.56
N HIS A 18 -4.95 2.20 11.68
CA HIS A 18 -5.45 3.44 11.08
C HIS A 18 -5.08 3.51 9.61
N CYS A 19 -5.91 4.20 8.83
CA CYS A 19 -5.62 4.52 7.42
C CYS A 19 -5.30 5.99 7.31
N VAL A 20 -4.24 6.32 6.59
CA VAL A 20 -3.83 7.71 6.33
C VAL A 20 -3.38 7.86 4.89
N ASP A 21 -3.76 8.99 4.26
CA ASP A 21 -3.27 9.34 2.94
C ASP A 21 -1.87 9.94 3.06
N VAL A 22 -0.95 9.49 2.21
CA VAL A 22 0.42 9.98 2.18
C VAL A 22 0.72 10.53 0.79
N ASP A 23 1.11 11.80 0.73
CA ASP A 23 1.55 12.43 -0.50
C ASP A 23 3.07 12.31 -0.61
N VAL A 24 3.53 11.89 -1.78
CA VAL A 24 4.94 11.64 -2.04
C VAL A 24 5.39 12.47 -3.24
N SER A 25 6.45 13.24 -3.04
CA SER A 25 7.09 13.97 -4.13
C SER A 25 8.07 13.07 -4.86
N LEU A 26 7.96 13.03 -6.18
CA LEU A 26 8.87 12.28 -7.04
C LEU A 26 9.95 13.24 -7.54
N ALA A 27 11.21 12.81 -7.48
CA ALA A 27 12.34 13.60 -7.92
C ALA A 27 13.06 12.93 -9.09
N PRO A 28 13.67 13.71 -10.01
CA PRO A 28 14.43 13.15 -11.12
C PRO A 28 15.58 12.29 -10.60
N PHE A 29 15.77 11.13 -11.23
CA PHE A 29 16.81 10.19 -10.86
C PHE A 29 17.25 9.41 -12.10
N ASP A 30 18.56 9.22 -12.26
CA ASP A 30 19.12 8.42 -13.35
C ASP A 30 18.97 6.93 -13.03
N PHE A 31 17.78 6.42 -13.29
CA PHE A 31 17.44 5.05 -12.93
C PHE A 31 18.09 4.01 -13.85
N ALA A 32 18.09 4.27 -15.14
CA ALA A 32 18.58 3.32 -16.14
C ALA A 32 19.36 4.01 -17.27
N PRO A 33 20.54 4.57 -16.97
CA PRO A 33 21.35 5.20 -18.03
C PRO A 33 21.65 4.23 -19.16
N PRO A 34 21.66 4.65 -20.43
CA PRO A 34 21.61 6.04 -20.91
C PRO A 34 20.18 6.61 -21.11
N ALA A 35 19.14 5.93 -20.63
CA ALA A 35 17.79 6.46 -20.71
C ALA A 35 17.68 7.77 -19.91
N ALA A 36 16.75 8.63 -20.32
CA ALA A 36 16.51 9.89 -19.62
C ALA A 36 16.07 9.63 -18.17
N PRO A 37 16.33 10.58 -17.24
CA PRO A 37 15.91 10.43 -15.86
C PRO A 37 14.41 10.21 -15.73
N LEU A 38 14.02 9.40 -14.73
CA LEU A 38 12.63 9.21 -14.32
C LEU A 38 12.38 9.92 -12.99
N ASN A 39 11.14 10.26 -12.74
CA ASN A 39 10.76 10.84 -11.46
C ASN A 39 10.47 9.69 -10.48
N ILE A 40 11.23 9.63 -9.40
CA ILE A 40 11.23 8.48 -8.49
C ILE A 40 11.11 8.94 -7.04
N ALA A 41 10.40 8.17 -6.24
CA ALA A 41 10.49 8.18 -4.79
C ALA A 41 10.74 6.76 -4.32
N GLN A 42 11.82 6.54 -3.59
CA GLN A 42 12.14 5.23 -3.04
C GLN A 42 11.45 5.08 -1.69
N LEU A 43 10.68 4.00 -1.51
CA LEU A 43 9.95 3.77 -0.28
C LEU A 43 10.73 2.87 0.68
N PHE A 44 11.10 1.68 0.24
CA PHE A 44 11.90 0.75 1.04
C PHE A 44 12.41 -0.39 0.16
N PRO A 45 13.51 -1.07 0.57
CA PRO A 45 13.97 -2.27 -0.14
C PRO A 45 12.96 -3.41 0.01
N ALA A 46 12.75 -4.19 -1.06
CA ALA A 46 11.86 -5.33 -1.05
C ALA A 46 12.54 -6.53 -1.69
N ALA A 47 12.34 -7.71 -1.10
CA ALA A 47 12.96 -8.95 -1.56
C ALA A 47 12.00 -9.89 -2.28
N LEU A 48 10.69 -9.74 -2.06
CA LEU A 48 9.67 -10.60 -2.64
C LEU A 48 8.60 -9.77 -3.34
N CYS A 49 8.03 -10.35 -4.39
CA CYS A 49 6.93 -9.76 -5.11
C CYS A 49 5.97 -10.88 -5.53
N PHE A 50 4.67 -10.67 -5.34
CA PHE A 50 3.63 -11.63 -5.70
C PHE A 50 2.61 -11.03 -6.63
N LEU A 51 1.97 -11.89 -7.42
CA LEU A 51 0.64 -11.62 -7.94
C LEU A 51 -0.36 -12.36 -7.07
N VAL A 52 -1.33 -11.65 -6.51
CA VAL A 52 -2.31 -12.22 -5.58
C VAL A 52 -3.70 -12.11 -6.19
N GLY A 53 -4.43 -13.23 -6.20
CA GLY A 53 -5.83 -13.25 -6.61
C GLY A 53 -6.69 -13.80 -5.47
N GLY A 54 -7.62 -12.98 -4.96
CA GLY A 54 -8.58 -13.42 -3.97
C GLY A 54 -9.87 -13.87 -4.64
N PRO A 55 -10.48 -14.99 -4.19
CA PRO A 55 -11.80 -15.36 -4.67
C PRO A 55 -12.85 -14.35 -4.22
N GLN A 56 -13.97 -14.29 -4.93
CA GLN A 56 -15.02 -13.30 -4.70
C GLN A 56 -15.55 -13.33 -3.27
N ASP A 57 -15.59 -14.52 -2.65
CA ASP A 57 -16.08 -14.74 -1.30
C ASP A 57 -14.97 -15.06 -0.31
N TRP A 58 -13.78 -14.48 -0.54
CA TRP A 58 -12.64 -14.68 0.35
C TRP A 58 -12.95 -14.23 1.77
N GLY A 59 -12.67 -15.09 2.75
CA GLY A 59 -12.96 -14.87 4.16
C GLY A 59 -12.00 -13.94 4.89
N GLY A 60 -11.43 -12.96 4.19
CA GLY A 60 -10.51 -11.98 4.78
C GLY A 60 -11.18 -10.94 5.68
N ASP A 61 -12.46 -11.09 5.96
CA ASP A 61 -13.21 -10.27 6.91
C ASP A 61 -12.84 -10.56 8.37
N VAL A 62 -12.16 -11.67 8.63
CA VAL A 62 -11.63 -11.94 9.97
C VAL A 62 -10.48 -10.98 10.25
N PRO A 63 -10.55 -10.16 11.32
CA PRO A 63 -9.47 -9.22 11.62
C PRO A 63 -8.11 -9.93 11.78
N HIS A 64 -7.10 -9.41 11.13
CA HIS A 64 -5.75 -9.96 11.19
C HIS A 64 -4.72 -8.87 10.89
N PRO A 65 -3.52 -8.94 11.47
CA PRO A 65 -2.46 -8.02 11.12
C PRO A 65 -1.84 -8.39 9.77
N ALA A 66 -1.15 -7.46 9.14
CA ALA A 66 -0.34 -7.77 7.99
C ALA A 66 0.81 -8.70 8.41
N PRO A 67 1.12 -9.76 7.63
CA PRO A 67 2.18 -10.70 8.01
C PRO A 67 3.58 -10.07 7.99
N GLY A 68 3.75 -8.95 7.29
CA GLY A 68 4.97 -8.18 7.25
C GLY A 68 4.71 -6.86 6.58
N ARG A 69 5.68 -5.94 6.69
CA ARG A 69 5.59 -4.67 5.98
C ARG A 69 5.57 -4.93 4.48
N GLN A 70 4.56 -4.41 3.80
CA GLN A 70 4.39 -4.69 2.37
C GLN A 70 3.68 -3.55 1.66
N ILE A 71 3.91 -3.46 0.36
CA ILE A 71 3.17 -2.55 -0.50
C ILE A 71 2.30 -3.38 -1.44
N MET A 72 1.07 -2.93 -1.66
CA MET A 72 0.11 -3.60 -2.51
C MET A 72 -0.45 -2.63 -3.53
N CYS A 73 -0.52 -3.06 -4.79
CA CYS A 73 -1.19 -2.31 -5.86
C CYS A 73 -2.41 -3.10 -6.32
N VAL A 74 -3.55 -2.44 -6.39
CA VAL A 74 -4.78 -3.06 -6.87
C VAL A 74 -4.81 -2.97 -8.39
N LEU A 75 -4.82 -4.13 -9.05
CA LEU A 75 -4.81 -4.20 -10.52
C LEU A 75 -6.21 -4.37 -11.10
N GLN A 76 -7.04 -5.18 -10.47
CA GLN A 76 -8.40 -5.49 -10.94
C GLN A 76 -9.33 -5.63 -9.73
N GLY A 77 -10.62 -5.40 -9.96
CA GLY A 77 -11.63 -5.54 -8.92
C GLY A 77 -11.54 -4.41 -7.89
N GLU A 78 -12.04 -4.68 -6.73
CA GLU A 78 -12.06 -3.72 -5.62
C GLU A 78 -11.68 -4.43 -4.34
N VAL A 79 -10.83 -3.78 -3.55
CA VAL A 79 -10.45 -4.27 -2.22
C VAL A 79 -11.07 -3.36 -1.19
N GLU A 80 -11.70 -3.96 -0.19
CA GLU A 80 -12.21 -3.22 0.97
C GLU A 80 -11.40 -3.61 2.19
N ALA A 81 -11.00 -2.61 2.97
CA ALA A 81 -10.26 -2.83 4.21
C ALA A 81 -10.90 -2.02 5.33
N THR A 82 -11.06 -2.67 6.49
CA THR A 82 -11.56 -2.03 7.69
C THR A 82 -10.46 -2.06 8.74
N ALA A 83 -10.04 -0.87 9.18
CA ALA A 83 -9.06 -0.74 10.26
C ALA A 83 -9.73 -0.97 11.62
N SER A 84 -8.95 -1.30 12.64
CA SER A 84 -9.50 -1.57 13.98
C SER A 84 -10.09 -0.32 14.63
N ASP A 85 -9.77 0.89 14.13
CA ASP A 85 -10.42 2.12 14.58
C ASP A 85 -11.85 2.28 14.05
N GLY A 86 -12.32 1.35 13.21
CA GLY A 86 -13.66 1.34 12.63
C GLY A 86 -13.76 1.96 11.25
N GLU A 87 -12.69 2.57 10.74
CA GLU A 87 -12.72 3.16 9.40
C GLU A 87 -12.67 2.08 8.32
N THR A 88 -13.58 2.17 7.35
CA THR A 88 -13.60 1.30 6.17
C THR A 88 -13.28 2.12 4.94
N ARG A 89 -12.37 1.62 4.11
CA ARG A 89 -12.03 2.23 2.82
C ARG A 89 -12.10 1.19 1.72
N ARG A 90 -12.48 1.66 0.53
CA ARG A 90 -12.51 0.86 -0.69
C ARG A 90 -11.42 1.32 -1.63
N PHE A 91 -10.74 0.36 -2.24
CA PHE A 91 -9.59 0.62 -3.09
C PHE A 91 -9.87 0.08 -4.50
N PRO A 92 -10.09 0.98 -5.47
CA PRO A 92 -10.31 0.58 -6.86
C PRO A 92 -8.97 0.25 -7.54
N PRO A 93 -9.01 -0.27 -8.78
CA PRO A 93 -7.78 -0.47 -9.56
C PRO A 93 -6.97 0.82 -9.64
N GLY A 94 -5.67 0.70 -9.48
CA GLY A 94 -4.74 1.82 -9.44
C GLY A 94 -4.41 2.32 -8.04
N ALA A 95 -5.14 1.88 -7.01
CA ALA A 95 -4.82 2.25 -5.63
C ALA A 95 -3.54 1.56 -5.16
N VAL A 96 -2.77 2.27 -4.34
CA VAL A 96 -1.54 1.77 -3.73
C VAL A 96 -1.69 1.85 -2.22
N LEU A 97 -1.41 0.74 -1.53
CA LEU A 97 -1.48 0.64 -0.08
C LEU A 97 -0.12 0.24 0.48
N LEU A 98 0.31 0.92 1.53
CA LEU A 98 1.46 0.51 2.34
C LEU A 98 0.92 -0.08 3.64
N LEU A 99 1.16 -1.36 3.88
CA LEU A 99 0.67 -2.08 5.05
C LEU A 99 1.79 -2.20 6.06
N GLU A 100 1.60 -1.57 7.22
CA GLU A 100 2.57 -1.56 8.32
C GLU A 100 1.94 -1.96 9.65
N ASP A 101 0.70 -2.45 9.63
CA ASP A 101 -0.04 -2.91 10.82
C ASP A 101 0.33 -4.37 11.13
N THR A 102 1.58 -4.61 11.49
CA THR A 102 2.16 -5.95 11.61
C THR A 102 1.98 -6.59 13.00
N SER A 103 1.29 -5.95 13.90
CA SER A 103 1.11 -6.48 15.26
C SER A 103 -0.33 -6.67 15.65
#